data_9142626901a94fb4de105392a514bca2
#
_entry.id   9142626901a94fb4de105392a514bca2
#
_cell.length_a   1.000
_cell.length_b   1.000
_cell.length_c   1.000
_cell.angle_alpha   90.00
_cell.angle_beta   90.00
_cell.angle_gamma   90.00
#
_symmetry.space_group_name_H-M   'P 1'
#
loop_
_entity.id
_entity.type
_entity.pdbx_description
1 polymer ?
#
loop_
_entity_poly.entity_id
_entity_poly.type
_entity_poly.pdbx_seq_one_letter_code
_entity_poly.pdbx_strand_id
1 'polypeptide(L)'
;TPAPTPAPTPAPTPAPTPAPGPTNCSNYDNTGNTKYCTMNSGGLEREFFLYIPDNLINSTEISPLVMNFHGGDGYAQYEMEYTGFRELSETENFIAVYPQGTVAEGKGSTGWFTGIGCNTSDDVCDVAFISELIDALVSEYYVDPNRVYASGFSNGGFMIYSLACYLS
;
A
#
# COMPACT_ATOMS: atom_id res chain seq x y z
N THR A 1 -53.66 -3.13 16.58
CA THR A 1 -52.44 -2.90 15.73
C THR A 1 -51.23 -2.98 16.62
N PRO A 2 -50.20 -3.83 16.32
CA PRO A 2 -48.97 -3.84 17.08
C PRO A 2 -48.22 -2.53 16.88
N ALA A 3 -47.50 -2.08 17.91
CA ALA A 3 -46.68 -0.88 17.82
C ALA A 3 -45.55 -1.05 16.82
N PRO A 4 -45.12 0.01 16.12
CA PRO A 4 -44.03 -0.08 15.17
C PRO A 4 -42.71 -0.44 15.87
N THR A 5 -41.95 -1.34 15.27
CA THR A 5 -40.61 -1.70 15.73
C THR A 5 -39.70 -0.47 15.67
N PRO A 6 -38.94 -0.14 16.72
CA PRO A 6 -38.00 0.97 16.67
C PRO A 6 -36.97 0.79 15.57
N ALA A 7 -36.57 1.88 14.90
CA ALA A 7 -35.52 1.87 13.90
C ALA A 7 -34.19 1.40 14.52
N PRO A 8 -33.35 0.67 13.78
CA PRO A 8 -32.05 0.24 14.26
C PRO A 8 -31.18 1.46 14.59
N THR A 9 -30.52 1.42 15.74
CA THR A 9 -29.53 2.42 16.14
C THR A 9 -28.38 2.40 15.11
N PRO A 10 -27.95 3.56 14.58
CA PRO A 10 -26.80 3.59 13.68
C PRO A 10 -25.57 3.00 14.36
N ALA A 11 -24.79 2.25 13.60
CA ALA A 11 -23.52 1.70 14.07
C ALA A 11 -22.59 2.85 14.53
N PRO A 12 -21.78 2.66 15.58
CA PRO A 12 -20.82 3.68 16.00
C PRO A 12 -19.86 3.99 14.85
N THR A 13 -19.66 5.28 14.59
CA THR A 13 -18.63 5.75 13.65
C THR A 13 -17.28 5.22 14.12
N PRO A 14 -16.50 4.54 13.26
CA PRO A 14 -15.16 4.10 13.63
C PRO A 14 -14.32 5.29 14.12
N ALA A 15 -13.45 5.04 15.08
CA ALA A 15 -12.51 6.05 15.56
C ALA A 15 -11.63 6.50 14.39
N PRO A 16 -11.25 7.79 14.32
CA PRO A 16 -10.37 8.27 13.27
C PRO A 16 -9.05 7.48 13.31
N THR A 17 -8.65 6.96 12.16
CA THR A 17 -7.33 6.34 11.99
C THR A 17 -6.26 7.38 12.34
N PRO A 18 -5.24 7.04 13.14
CA PRO A 18 -4.12 7.94 13.36
C PRO A 18 -3.52 8.38 12.02
N ALA A 19 -3.08 9.64 11.94
CA ALA A 19 -2.40 10.12 10.75
C ALA A 19 -1.19 9.20 10.45
N PRO A 20 -0.95 8.83 9.18
CA PRO A 20 0.19 8.01 8.81
C PRO A 20 1.49 8.65 9.28
N GLY A 21 2.44 7.84 9.74
CA GLY A 21 3.77 8.31 10.08
C GLY A 21 4.50 8.78 8.81
N PRO A 22 5.48 9.68 8.95
CA PRO A 22 6.29 10.11 7.82
C PRO A 22 7.04 8.93 7.20
N THR A 23 7.22 8.96 5.87
CA THR A 23 8.08 7.99 5.21
C THR A 23 9.55 8.40 5.39
N ASN A 24 10.44 7.41 5.52
CA ASN A 24 11.88 7.61 5.58
C ASN A 24 12.50 6.97 4.33
N CYS A 25 12.86 7.78 3.35
CA CYS A 25 13.36 7.33 2.06
C CYS A 25 14.82 7.71 1.83
N SER A 26 15.58 6.79 1.23
CA SER A 26 16.92 7.01 0.71
C SER A 26 16.98 6.60 -0.76
N ASN A 27 17.91 7.19 -1.53
CA ASN A 27 18.11 6.77 -2.91
C ASN A 27 18.61 5.32 -2.93
N TYR A 28 17.93 4.48 -3.70
CA TYR A 28 18.30 3.09 -3.90
C TYR A 28 19.33 2.93 -5.02
N ASP A 29 19.23 3.77 -6.04
CA ASP A 29 20.15 3.79 -7.19
C ASP A 29 20.78 5.18 -7.40
N ASN A 30 21.69 5.25 -8.37
CA ASN A 30 22.43 6.49 -8.68
C ASN A 30 21.61 7.50 -9.50
N THR A 31 20.42 7.14 -9.97
CA THR A 31 19.54 8.04 -10.74
C THR A 31 18.73 8.94 -9.82
N GLY A 32 18.44 8.45 -8.60
CA GLY A 32 17.56 9.11 -7.64
C GLY A 32 16.06 8.89 -7.90
N ASN A 33 15.71 8.18 -8.98
CA ASN A 33 14.34 7.85 -9.33
C ASN A 33 13.79 6.73 -8.44
N THR A 34 14.63 5.76 -8.10
CA THR A 34 14.27 4.66 -7.20
C THR A 34 14.70 4.98 -5.78
N LYS A 35 13.76 4.83 -4.87
CA LYS A 35 13.98 5.02 -3.43
C LYS A 35 13.65 3.73 -2.69
N TYR A 36 14.47 3.40 -1.70
CA TYR A 36 14.12 2.46 -0.63
C TYR A 36 13.57 3.25 0.54
N CYS A 37 12.39 2.88 0.99
CA CYS A 37 11.66 3.62 2.00
C CYS A 37 11.20 2.71 3.14
N THR A 38 11.11 3.30 4.33
CA THR A 38 10.46 2.69 5.49
C THR A 38 9.40 3.60 6.08
N MET A 39 8.41 3.02 6.76
CA MET A 39 7.43 3.72 7.58
C MET A 39 6.97 2.85 8.74
N ASN A 40 6.51 3.44 9.83
CA ASN A 40 5.87 2.67 10.90
C ASN A 40 4.38 2.52 10.62
N SER A 41 3.88 1.28 10.66
CA SER A 41 2.47 0.96 10.56
C SER A 41 2.13 -0.14 11.56
N GLY A 42 1.15 0.09 12.41
CA GLY A 42 0.74 -0.86 13.44
C GLY A 42 1.85 -1.24 14.44
N GLY A 43 2.83 -0.35 14.68
CA GLY A 43 3.98 -0.60 15.55
C GLY A 43 5.10 -1.41 14.89
N LEU A 44 4.98 -1.76 13.62
CA LEU A 44 6.01 -2.43 12.83
C LEU A 44 6.66 -1.47 11.85
N GLU A 45 7.97 -1.61 11.67
CA GLU A 45 8.64 -0.97 10.55
C GLU A 45 8.31 -1.74 9.26
N ARG A 46 7.72 -1.05 8.29
CA ARG A 46 7.32 -1.57 6.99
C ARG A 46 8.19 -0.97 5.91
N GLU A 47 8.51 -1.76 4.91
CA GLU A 47 9.42 -1.41 3.83
C GLU A 47 8.70 -1.33 2.50
N PHE A 48 9.19 -0.49 1.59
CA PHE A 48 8.72 -0.41 0.21
C PHE A 48 9.77 0.23 -0.70
N PHE A 49 9.69 -0.07 -1.99
CA PHE A 49 10.40 0.69 -3.02
C PHE A 49 9.44 1.65 -3.69
N LEU A 50 9.94 2.84 -3.98
CA LEU A 50 9.21 3.90 -4.67
C LEU A 50 9.99 4.30 -5.92
N TYR A 51 9.32 4.33 -7.06
CA TYR A 51 9.87 4.82 -8.31
C TYR A 51 9.11 6.06 -8.78
N ILE A 52 9.84 7.14 -9.03
CA ILE A 52 9.31 8.42 -9.52
C ILE A 52 9.92 8.66 -10.90
N PRO A 53 9.13 8.71 -11.98
CA PRO A 53 9.65 8.96 -13.32
C PRO A 53 10.25 10.36 -13.45
N ASP A 54 11.18 10.53 -14.39
CA ASP A 54 11.93 11.78 -14.59
C ASP A 54 11.05 13.02 -14.66
N ASN A 55 9.93 12.93 -15.37
CA ASN A 55 9.00 14.05 -15.52
C ASN A 55 8.28 14.47 -14.23
N LEU A 56 8.25 13.60 -13.22
CA LEU A 56 7.60 13.86 -11.94
C LEU A 56 8.58 14.21 -10.83
N ILE A 57 9.88 14.06 -11.04
CA ILE A 57 10.90 14.51 -10.09
C ILE A 57 10.80 16.03 -9.93
N ASN A 58 10.62 16.49 -8.69
CA ASN A 58 10.40 17.90 -8.35
C ASN A 58 9.17 18.54 -9.03
N SER A 59 8.27 17.75 -9.60
CA SER A 59 6.98 18.23 -10.10
C SER A 59 5.98 18.38 -8.96
N THR A 60 5.05 19.32 -9.13
CA THR A 60 3.86 19.46 -8.29
C THR A 60 2.61 18.94 -9.02
N GLU A 61 2.79 18.25 -10.13
CA GLU A 61 1.71 17.67 -10.89
C GLU A 61 1.11 16.47 -10.12
N ILE A 62 -0.22 16.47 -10.00
CA ILE A 62 -0.94 15.39 -9.33
C ILE A 62 -0.98 14.17 -10.25
N SER A 63 -0.37 13.07 -9.81
CA SER A 63 -0.07 11.90 -10.63
C SER A 63 -0.76 10.63 -10.14
N PRO A 64 -1.06 9.67 -11.03
CA PRO A 64 -1.55 8.36 -10.63
C PRO A 64 -0.50 7.59 -9.81
N LEU A 65 -0.99 6.69 -8.94
CA LEU A 65 -0.18 5.71 -8.21
C LEU A 65 -0.50 4.31 -8.72
N VAL A 66 0.53 3.53 -9.02
CA VAL A 66 0.39 2.09 -9.31
C VAL A 66 1.18 1.31 -8.28
N MET A 67 0.47 0.50 -7.50
CA MET A 67 1.05 -0.40 -6.50
C MET A 67 1.21 -1.78 -7.09
N ASN A 68 2.38 -2.42 -6.89
CA ASN A 68 2.63 -3.75 -7.40
C ASN A 68 3.07 -4.70 -6.29
N PHE A 69 2.30 -5.77 -6.06
CA PHE A 69 2.40 -6.67 -4.93
C PHE A 69 3.06 -7.99 -5.31
N HIS A 70 4.18 -8.32 -4.67
CA HIS A 70 4.88 -9.58 -4.88
C HIS A 70 4.05 -10.80 -4.44
N GLY A 71 4.37 -11.97 -4.97
CA GLY A 71 3.78 -13.24 -4.57
C GLY A 71 4.29 -13.73 -3.20
N GLY A 72 3.74 -14.84 -2.71
CA GLY A 72 4.28 -15.52 -1.52
C GLY A 72 5.73 -15.90 -1.74
N ASP A 73 6.54 -15.86 -0.68
CA ASP A 73 7.99 -16.04 -0.68
C ASP A 73 8.76 -15.02 -1.54
N GLY A 74 8.08 -13.98 -2.05
CA GLY A 74 8.65 -12.94 -2.90
C GLY A 74 9.19 -11.75 -2.10
N TYR A 75 9.87 -10.86 -2.83
CA TYR A 75 10.41 -9.62 -2.29
C TYR A 75 10.04 -8.44 -3.19
N ALA A 76 9.77 -7.30 -2.58
CA ALA A 76 9.45 -6.06 -3.28
C ALA A 76 10.52 -5.66 -4.30
N GLN A 77 11.80 -5.88 -3.97
CA GLN A 77 12.92 -5.62 -4.87
C GLN A 77 12.80 -6.44 -6.17
N TYR A 78 12.55 -7.74 -6.07
CA TYR A 78 12.42 -8.60 -7.24
C TYR A 78 11.20 -8.22 -8.08
N GLU A 79 10.08 -7.94 -7.44
CA GLU A 79 8.88 -7.49 -8.11
C GLU A 79 9.14 -6.20 -8.90
N MET A 80 9.87 -5.25 -8.33
CA MET A 80 10.29 -4.02 -8.99
C MET A 80 11.20 -4.29 -10.21
N GLU A 81 12.12 -5.26 -10.10
CA GLU A 81 13.06 -5.59 -11.16
C GLU A 81 12.42 -6.35 -12.32
N TYR A 82 11.41 -7.17 -12.04
CA TYR A 82 10.82 -8.11 -13.01
C TYR A 82 9.65 -7.56 -13.82
N THR A 83 8.88 -6.63 -13.26
CA THR A 83 7.54 -6.36 -13.80
C THR A 83 7.49 -5.30 -14.89
N GLY A 84 8.59 -4.58 -15.12
CA GLY A 84 8.66 -3.53 -16.15
C GLY A 84 7.80 -2.29 -15.83
N PHE A 85 7.25 -2.17 -14.62
CA PHE A 85 6.44 -0.98 -14.26
C PHE A 85 7.26 0.29 -14.14
N ARG A 86 8.57 0.22 -13.90
CA ARG A 86 9.44 1.41 -13.91
C ARG A 86 9.54 2.01 -15.30
N GLU A 87 9.78 1.18 -16.31
CA GLU A 87 9.84 1.59 -17.72
C GLU A 87 8.48 2.10 -18.22
N LEU A 88 7.40 1.46 -17.78
CA LEU A 88 6.04 1.91 -18.08
C LEU A 88 5.71 3.24 -17.38
N SER A 89 6.17 3.44 -16.16
CA SER A 89 6.03 4.68 -15.40
C SER A 89 6.66 5.87 -16.13
N GLU A 90 7.83 5.69 -16.79
CA GLU A 90 8.45 6.74 -17.60
C GLU A 90 7.62 7.17 -18.79
N THR A 91 6.88 6.25 -19.41
CA THR A 91 6.04 6.55 -20.58
C THR A 91 4.67 7.06 -20.25
N GLU A 92 4.08 6.58 -19.15
CA GLU A 92 2.69 6.85 -18.77
C GLU A 92 2.56 7.86 -17.62
N ASN A 93 3.68 8.34 -17.06
CA ASN A 93 3.73 9.36 -16.01
C ASN A 93 2.89 9.00 -14.76
N PHE A 94 3.15 7.86 -14.16
CA PHE A 94 2.62 7.47 -12.85
C PHE A 94 3.74 7.15 -11.86
N ILE A 95 3.48 7.29 -10.58
CA ILE A 95 4.38 6.84 -9.52
C ILE A 95 4.17 5.34 -9.30
N ALA A 96 5.25 4.54 -9.33
CA ALA A 96 5.17 3.11 -9.03
C ALA A 96 5.66 2.83 -7.61
N VAL A 97 4.94 1.98 -6.87
CA VAL A 97 5.34 1.55 -5.53
C VAL A 97 5.27 0.04 -5.39
N TYR A 98 6.26 -0.52 -4.71
CA TYR A 98 6.42 -1.95 -4.48
C TYR A 98 6.51 -2.19 -2.97
N PRO A 99 5.39 -2.41 -2.30
CA PRO A 99 5.39 -2.67 -0.86
C PRO A 99 6.00 -4.04 -0.55
N GLN A 100 6.61 -4.17 0.64
CA GLN A 100 7.14 -5.44 1.14
C GLN A 100 6.15 -6.07 2.12
N GLY A 101 5.74 -7.30 1.81
CA GLY A 101 4.96 -8.14 2.73
C GLY A 101 5.82 -8.62 3.90
N THR A 102 5.19 -8.89 5.02
CA THR A 102 5.87 -9.35 6.24
C THR A 102 6.20 -10.84 6.20
N VAL A 103 7.11 -11.25 7.07
CA VAL A 103 7.32 -12.67 7.38
C VAL A 103 6.26 -13.08 8.40
N ALA A 104 5.34 -13.95 7.98
CA ALA A 104 4.36 -14.51 8.92
C ALA A 104 5.08 -15.34 10.00
N GLU A 105 4.71 -15.11 11.27
CA GLU A 105 5.30 -15.81 12.40
C GLU A 105 5.21 -17.34 12.21
N GLY A 106 6.35 -18.02 12.34
CA GLY A 106 6.46 -19.47 12.19
C GLY A 106 6.46 -20.01 10.75
N LYS A 107 6.35 -19.17 9.71
CA LYS A 107 6.38 -19.60 8.29
C LYS A 107 7.73 -19.41 7.60
N GLY A 108 8.59 -18.53 8.12
CA GLY A 108 9.92 -18.29 7.56
C GLY A 108 9.93 -17.70 6.15
N SER A 109 8.78 -17.28 5.63
CA SER A 109 8.61 -16.74 4.29
C SER A 109 7.79 -15.45 4.27
N THR A 110 8.11 -14.57 3.34
CA THR A 110 7.41 -13.30 3.14
C THR A 110 6.05 -13.51 2.47
N GLY A 111 5.09 -12.65 2.75
CA GLY A 111 3.78 -12.70 2.13
C GLY A 111 2.84 -11.63 2.65
N TRP A 112 1.61 -11.68 2.12
CA TRP A 112 0.53 -10.77 2.48
C TRP A 112 -0.47 -11.49 3.36
N PHE A 113 -0.82 -10.88 4.47
CA PHE A 113 -1.92 -11.32 5.29
C PHE A 113 -3.23 -10.79 4.69
N THR A 114 -3.95 -11.70 4.02
CA THR A 114 -5.18 -11.40 3.25
C THR A 114 -6.44 -11.91 3.95
N GLY A 115 -6.33 -12.39 5.21
CA GLY A 115 -7.43 -13.02 5.94
C GLY A 115 -8.52 -12.06 6.41
N ILE A 116 -9.73 -12.60 6.57
CA ILE A 116 -10.83 -11.96 7.26
C ILE A 116 -10.45 -11.87 8.73
N GLY A 117 -10.15 -10.68 9.24
CA GLY A 117 -9.82 -10.53 10.67
C GLY A 117 -8.74 -9.50 10.99
N CYS A 118 -8.39 -8.62 10.06
CA CYS A 118 -7.52 -7.46 10.33
C CYS A 118 -7.96 -6.55 11.49
N ASN A 119 -8.94 -6.95 12.28
CA ASN A 119 -9.49 -6.19 13.39
C ASN A 119 -9.03 -6.71 14.77
N THR A 120 -8.13 -7.68 14.84
CA THR A 120 -7.60 -8.17 16.11
C THR A 120 -6.25 -7.51 16.39
N SER A 121 -6.06 -7.11 17.65
CA SER A 121 -4.88 -6.37 18.11
C SER A 121 -3.53 -7.11 17.97
N ASP A 122 -3.55 -8.34 17.55
CA ASP A 122 -2.38 -9.22 17.52
C ASP A 122 -1.96 -9.64 16.10
N ASP A 123 -2.73 -9.26 15.07
CA ASP A 123 -2.45 -9.64 13.69
C ASP A 123 -1.89 -8.45 12.88
N VAL A 124 -0.81 -8.71 12.16
CA VAL A 124 -0.27 -7.78 11.15
C VAL A 124 -1.34 -7.55 10.09
N CYS A 125 -1.92 -6.35 10.05
CA CYS A 125 -2.92 -6.00 9.06
C CYS A 125 -2.27 -5.32 7.87
N ASP A 126 -2.02 -6.08 6.81
CA ASP A 126 -1.43 -5.50 5.59
C ASP A 126 -2.37 -4.51 4.89
N VAL A 127 -3.70 -4.66 5.04
CA VAL A 127 -4.66 -3.68 4.52
C VAL A 127 -4.49 -2.31 5.19
N ALA A 128 -4.30 -2.29 6.53
CA ALA A 128 -4.05 -1.04 7.25
C ALA A 128 -2.74 -0.39 6.80
N PHE A 129 -1.66 -1.20 6.67
CA PHE A 129 -0.39 -0.71 6.14
C PHE A 129 -0.54 -0.07 4.77
N ILE A 130 -1.23 -0.71 3.84
CA ILE A 130 -1.40 -0.18 2.48
C ILE A 130 -2.27 1.08 2.48
N SER A 131 -3.31 1.15 3.31
CA SER A 131 -4.11 2.37 3.48
C SER A 131 -3.24 3.54 3.97
N GLU A 132 -2.46 3.32 5.02
CA GLU A 132 -1.55 4.32 5.59
C GLU A 132 -0.45 4.72 4.60
N LEU A 133 0.07 3.76 3.81
CA LEU A 133 1.05 4.03 2.76
C LEU A 133 0.46 4.91 1.65
N ILE A 134 -0.76 4.64 1.19
CA ILE A 134 -1.44 5.48 0.20
C ILE A 134 -1.59 6.91 0.73
N ASP A 135 -2.07 7.08 1.96
CA ASP A 135 -2.25 8.39 2.59
C ASP A 135 -0.93 9.15 2.72
N ALA A 136 0.16 8.47 3.09
CA ALA A 136 1.49 9.06 3.14
C ALA A 136 1.96 9.52 1.76
N LEU A 137 1.82 8.68 0.72
CA LEU A 137 2.23 9.01 -0.64
C LEU A 137 1.39 10.15 -1.25
N VAL A 138 0.09 10.20 -0.98
CA VAL A 138 -0.78 11.33 -1.35
C VAL A 138 -0.27 12.62 -0.72
N SER A 139 0.12 12.59 0.54
CA SER A 139 0.61 13.76 1.27
C SER A 139 2.00 14.22 0.83
N GLU A 140 2.92 13.28 0.54
CA GLU A 140 4.33 13.58 0.34
C GLU A 140 4.74 13.71 -1.14
N TYR A 141 4.01 13.05 -2.07
CA TYR A 141 4.43 12.89 -3.47
C TYR A 141 3.40 13.33 -4.51
N TYR A 142 2.43 14.16 -4.15
CA TYR A 142 1.40 14.66 -5.08
C TYR A 142 0.62 13.56 -5.81
N VAL A 143 0.35 12.45 -5.13
CA VAL A 143 -0.48 11.35 -5.67
C VAL A 143 -1.94 11.78 -5.71
N ASP A 144 -2.65 11.44 -6.79
CA ASP A 144 -4.10 11.61 -6.89
C ASP A 144 -4.82 10.47 -6.14
N PRO A 145 -5.53 10.74 -5.04
CA PRO A 145 -6.22 9.71 -4.28
C PRO A 145 -7.35 9.01 -5.08
N ASN A 146 -7.82 9.61 -6.19
CA ASN A 146 -8.83 9.02 -7.06
C ASN A 146 -8.24 8.16 -8.19
N ARG A 147 -6.91 8.11 -8.33
CA ARG A 147 -6.19 7.35 -9.36
C ARG A 147 -5.12 6.45 -8.73
N VAL A 148 -5.55 5.62 -7.79
CA VAL A 148 -4.71 4.59 -7.16
C VAL A 148 -5.08 3.23 -7.74
N TYR A 149 -4.10 2.54 -8.31
CA TYR A 149 -4.27 1.26 -8.98
C TYR A 149 -3.38 0.21 -8.34
N ALA A 150 -3.81 -1.06 -8.42
CA ALA A 150 -3.09 -2.18 -7.84
C ALA A 150 -2.91 -3.30 -8.86
N SER A 151 -1.71 -3.86 -8.90
CA SER A 151 -1.34 -5.07 -9.63
C SER A 151 -0.62 -6.03 -8.68
N GLY A 152 -0.62 -7.31 -8.97
CA GLY A 152 0.10 -8.28 -8.13
C GLY A 152 -0.04 -9.71 -8.62
N PHE A 153 0.91 -10.53 -8.23
CA PHE A 153 1.01 -11.93 -8.60
C PHE A 153 0.67 -12.86 -7.42
N SER A 154 -0.05 -13.96 -7.67
CA SER A 154 -0.32 -15.03 -6.68
C SER A 154 -0.86 -14.47 -5.35
N ASN A 155 -0.14 -14.58 -4.24
CA ASN A 155 -0.50 -14.02 -2.93
C ASN A 155 -0.69 -12.48 -2.99
N GLY A 156 0.10 -11.76 -3.80
CA GLY A 156 -0.14 -10.34 -4.10
C GLY A 156 -1.47 -10.09 -4.80
N GLY A 157 -1.90 -11.01 -5.67
CA GLY A 157 -3.24 -10.97 -6.28
C GLY A 157 -4.35 -11.11 -5.22
N PHE A 158 -4.20 -11.99 -4.23
CA PHE A 158 -5.15 -12.07 -3.10
C PHE A 158 -5.17 -10.78 -2.27
N MET A 159 -4.01 -10.15 -2.10
CA MET A 159 -3.94 -8.84 -1.42
C MET A 159 -4.78 -7.80 -2.14
N ILE A 160 -4.74 -7.73 -3.47
CA ILE A 160 -5.57 -6.80 -4.25
C ILE A 160 -7.05 -7.01 -4.00
N TYR A 161 -7.53 -8.26 -3.96
CA TYR A 161 -8.93 -8.54 -3.62
C TYR A 161 -9.30 -8.07 -2.22
N SER A 162 -8.38 -8.22 -1.24
CA SER A 162 -8.60 -7.69 0.11
C SER A 162 -8.69 -6.17 0.10
N LEU A 163 -7.78 -5.48 -0.60
CA LEU A 163 -7.82 -4.02 -0.73
C LEU A 163 -9.12 -3.54 -1.36
N ALA A 164 -9.58 -4.19 -2.45
CA ALA A 164 -10.85 -3.87 -3.10
C ALA A 164 -12.07 -4.06 -2.19
N CYS A 165 -12.01 -4.98 -1.23
CA CYS A 165 -13.10 -5.19 -0.28
C CYS A 165 -13.13 -4.19 0.88
N TYR A 166 -11.96 -3.67 1.28
CA TYR A 166 -11.84 -2.86 2.50
C TYR A 166 -11.57 -1.38 2.24
N LEU A 167 -11.03 -1.00 1.08
CA LEU A 167 -10.63 0.38 0.75
C LEU A 167 -11.42 1.01 -0.42
N SER A 168 -12.39 0.29 -1.01
CA SER A 168 -13.21 0.81 -2.12
C SER A 168 -14.48 1.50 -1.65
#